data_0ed1f6ad49d7f0fb569a8e6e15f71d4d
#
_entry.id   0ed1f6ad49d7f0fb569a8e6e15f71d4d
#
_cell.length_a   1.000
_cell.length_b   1.000
_cell.length_c   1.000
_cell.angle_alpha   90.00
_cell.angle_beta   90.00
_cell.angle_gamma   90.00
#
_symmetry.space_group_name_H-M   'P 1'
#
loop_
_entity.id
_entity.type
_entity.pdbx_description
1 polymer ?
#
loop_
_entity_poly.entity_id
_entity_poly.type
_entity_poly.pdbx_seq_one_letter_code
_entity_poly.pdbx_strand_id
1 'polypeptide(L)' 'MSGYPVIEQDGECASVTTKREATGRWMAWVHFERGADYARLKGHATTPLRVPNDYSSEEQAVLAAYAYARERIAQGQTSP' A
#
# COMPACT_ATOMS: atom_id res chain seq x y z
N MET A 1 5.85 -15.33 0.92
CA MET A 1 4.72 -14.78 1.52
C MET A 1 5.03 -13.58 2.35
N SER A 2 4.54 -12.56 1.97
CA SER A 2 4.86 -11.35 2.69
C SER A 2 3.58 -10.82 3.28
N GLY A 3 3.51 -10.85 4.57
CA GLY A 3 2.43 -10.24 5.26
C GLY A 3 2.99 -9.06 6.00
N TYR A 4 2.71 -7.87 5.53
CA TYR A 4 3.12 -6.67 6.22
C TYR A 4 1.95 -6.15 7.04
N PRO A 5 2.22 -5.53 8.19
CA PRO A 5 1.13 -4.98 8.99
C PRO A 5 0.32 -3.97 8.21
N VAL A 6 -1.00 -4.04 8.38
CA VAL A 6 -1.90 -3.03 7.82
C VAL A 6 -1.83 -1.81 8.71
N ILE A 7 -1.72 -0.62 8.11
CA ILE A 7 -1.78 0.60 8.89
C ILE A 7 -3.19 1.17 8.83
N GLU A 8 -3.59 1.84 9.89
CA GLU A 8 -4.89 2.47 9.97
C GLU A 8 -4.70 3.91 10.42
N GLN A 9 -5.31 4.85 9.69
CA GLN A 9 -5.18 6.25 9.98
C GLN A 9 -6.42 6.96 9.45
N ASP A 10 -7.04 7.79 10.29
CA ASP A 10 -8.18 8.61 9.92
C ASP A 10 -9.32 7.80 9.30
N GLY A 11 -9.53 6.57 9.78
CA GLY A 11 -10.60 5.72 9.28
C GLY A 11 -10.27 4.98 7.98
N GLU A 12 -9.06 5.15 7.47
CA GLU A 12 -8.62 4.44 6.27
C GLU A 12 -7.64 3.35 6.67
N CYS A 13 -7.72 2.23 5.97
CA CYS A 13 -6.76 1.14 6.13
C CYS A 13 -5.91 1.05 4.88
N ALA A 14 -4.63 0.80 5.06
CA ALA A 14 -3.72 0.64 3.94
C ALA A 14 -2.89 -0.62 4.12
N SER A 15 -2.86 -1.45 3.10
CA SER A 15 -2.04 -2.64 3.09
C SER A 15 -0.98 -2.50 2.01
N VAL A 16 0.17 -3.12 2.24
CA VAL A 16 1.34 -3.00 1.38
C VAL A 16 1.68 -4.34 0.78
N THR A 17 2.00 -4.36 -0.51
CA THR A 17 2.57 -5.53 -1.17
C THR A 17 3.83 -5.12 -1.89
N THR A 18 4.77 -6.05 -2.00
CA THR A 18 6.02 -5.79 -2.70
C THR A 18 6.31 -6.92 -3.68
N LYS A 19 7.14 -6.62 -4.67
CA LYS A 19 7.58 -7.62 -5.63
C LYS A 19 9.00 -7.28 -6.07
N ARG A 20 9.83 -8.31 -6.16
CA ARG A 20 11.18 -8.14 -6.65
C ARG A 20 11.19 -8.23 -8.17
N GLU A 21 11.87 -7.30 -8.81
CA GLU A 21 12.04 -7.32 -10.26
C GLU A 21 13.22 -8.19 -10.66
N ALA A 22 13.25 -8.56 -11.93
CA ALA A 22 14.35 -9.33 -12.46
C ALA A 22 15.70 -8.62 -12.28
N THR A 23 15.67 -7.30 -12.22
CA THR A 23 16.87 -6.50 -12.00
C THR A 23 17.39 -6.56 -10.58
N GLY A 24 16.62 -7.15 -9.66
CA GLY A 24 16.97 -7.19 -8.25
C GLY A 24 16.40 -6.02 -7.46
N ARG A 25 15.76 -5.09 -8.12
CA ARG A 25 15.13 -3.97 -7.45
C ARG A 25 13.74 -4.38 -6.97
N TRP A 26 13.17 -3.59 -6.06
CA TRP A 26 11.90 -3.92 -5.44
C TRP A 26 10.87 -2.85 -5.76
N MET A 27 9.67 -3.29 -6.11
CA MET A 27 8.52 -2.43 -6.34
C MET A 27 7.54 -2.60 -5.18
N ALA A 28 6.71 -1.60 -4.94
CA ALA A 28 5.72 -1.66 -3.88
C ALA A 28 4.40 -1.10 -4.38
N TRP A 29 3.32 -1.61 -3.79
CA TRP A 29 1.95 -1.16 -4.05
C TRP A 29 1.24 -0.97 -2.73
N VAL A 30 0.26 -0.06 -2.72
CA VAL A 30 -0.56 0.20 -1.55
C VAL A 30 -2.02 0.06 -1.94
N HIS A 31 -2.77 -0.68 -1.13
CA HIS A 31 -4.22 -0.81 -1.27
C HIS A 31 -4.86 0.00 -0.16
N PHE A 32 -5.84 0.84 -0.52
CA PHE A 32 -6.56 1.63 0.47
C PHE A 32 -8.00 1.13 0.58
N GLU A 33 -8.49 1.03 1.82
CA GLU A 33 -9.87 0.67 2.09
C GLU A 33 -10.32 1.43 3.32
N ARG A 34 -11.56 1.91 3.31
CA ARG A 34 -12.11 2.50 4.51
C ARG A 34 -12.50 1.39 5.47
N GLY A 35 -12.24 1.59 6.74
CA GLY A 35 -12.58 0.59 7.75
C GLY A 35 -14.04 0.21 7.71
N ALA A 36 -14.93 1.19 7.55
CA ALA A 36 -16.37 0.93 7.50
C ALA A 36 -16.79 0.16 6.26
N ASP A 37 -16.04 0.31 5.17
CA ASP A 37 -16.38 -0.30 3.90
C ASP A 37 -15.68 -1.63 3.67
N TYR A 38 -14.71 -1.93 4.48
CA TYR A 38 -13.87 -3.10 4.26
C TYR A 38 -14.69 -4.38 4.13
N ALA A 39 -15.61 -4.60 5.07
CA ALA A 39 -16.43 -5.80 5.05
C ALA A 39 -17.46 -5.77 3.92
N ARG A 40 -17.97 -4.59 3.60
CA ARG A 40 -18.96 -4.44 2.54
C ARG A 40 -18.35 -4.65 1.16
N LEU A 41 -17.12 -4.24 0.99
CA LEU A 41 -16.45 -4.35 -0.30
C LEU A 41 -15.64 -5.62 -0.42
N LYS A 42 -15.81 -6.52 0.52
CA LYS A 42 -15.16 -7.80 0.48
C LYS A 42 -15.52 -8.50 -0.81
N GLY A 43 -14.55 -8.91 -1.56
CA GLY A 43 -14.79 -9.53 -2.85
C GLY A 43 -14.71 -8.57 -4.01
N HIS A 44 -14.70 -7.27 -3.73
CA HIS A 44 -14.48 -6.27 -4.76
C HIS A 44 -13.00 -5.94 -4.79
N ALA A 45 -12.39 -6.12 -5.92
CA ALA A 45 -10.96 -5.79 -6.06
C ALA A 45 -10.81 -4.28 -6.11
N THR A 46 -9.99 -3.72 -5.24
CA THR A 46 -9.61 -2.33 -5.35
C THR A 46 -8.32 -2.28 -6.15
N THR A 47 -8.16 -1.23 -6.95
CA THR A 47 -6.97 -1.08 -7.75
C THR A 47 -5.82 -0.61 -6.84
N PRO A 48 -4.74 -1.37 -6.75
CA PRO A 48 -3.61 -0.92 -5.95
C PRO A 48 -2.92 0.27 -6.61
N LEU A 49 -2.41 1.16 -5.77
CA LEU A 49 -1.63 2.30 -6.25
C LEU A 49 -0.17 1.93 -6.17
N ARG A 50 0.54 2.08 -7.27
CA ARG A 50 1.96 1.79 -7.28
C ARG A 50 2.72 2.92 -6.61
N VAL A 51 3.58 2.57 -5.66
CA VAL A 51 4.47 3.54 -5.05
C VAL A 51 5.51 3.96 -6.09
N PRO A 52 5.75 5.26 -6.27
CA PRO A 52 6.75 5.70 -7.26
C PRO A 52 8.13 5.16 -6.94
N ASN A 53 8.90 4.92 -7.98
CA ASN A 53 10.29 4.48 -7.90
C ASN A 53 10.43 3.00 -7.53
N ASP A 54 11.65 2.53 -7.72
CA ASP A 54 12.07 1.21 -7.28
C ASP A 54 13.03 1.39 -6.12
N TYR A 55 13.23 0.33 -5.36
CA TYR A 55 14.05 0.40 -4.15
C TYR A 55 15.07 -0.72 -4.18
N SER A 56 16.17 -0.52 -3.47
CA SER A 56 17.29 -1.46 -3.50
C SER A 56 17.04 -2.68 -2.62
N SER A 57 16.07 -2.61 -1.72
CA SER A 57 15.77 -3.73 -0.84
C SER A 57 14.29 -3.77 -0.53
N GLU A 58 13.82 -4.93 -0.09
CA GLU A 58 12.44 -5.09 0.33
C GLU A 58 12.10 -4.15 1.48
N GLU A 59 13.01 -4.02 2.44
CA GLU A 59 12.79 -3.16 3.58
C GLU A 59 12.57 -1.72 3.17
N GLN A 60 13.40 -1.22 2.25
CA GLN A 60 13.25 0.14 1.77
C GLN A 60 11.95 0.33 1.03
N ALA A 61 11.54 -0.67 0.25
CA ALA A 61 10.27 -0.60 -0.48
C ALA A 61 9.09 -0.55 0.49
N VAL A 62 9.13 -1.35 1.55
CA VAL A 62 8.07 -1.37 2.54
C VAL A 62 7.99 -0.04 3.29
N LEU A 63 9.13 0.49 3.72
CA LEU A 63 9.13 1.77 4.43
C LEU A 63 8.63 2.90 3.54
N ALA A 64 9.02 2.89 2.27
CA ALA A 64 8.56 3.90 1.33
C ALA A 64 7.05 3.78 1.11
N ALA A 65 6.54 2.54 1.06
CA ALA A 65 5.12 2.33 0.85
C ALA A 65 4.30 2.84 2.03
N TYR A 66 4.77 2.63 3.26
CA TYR A 66 4.06 3.14 4.42
C TYR A 66 4.07 4.67 4.45
N ALA A 67 5.20 5.28 4.13
CA ALA A 67 5.28 6.73 4.08
C ALA A 67 4.35 7.29 3.01
N TYR A 68 4.32 6.64 1.85
CA TYR A 68 3.44 7.02 0.76
C TYR A 68 1.97 6.91 1.17
N ALA A 69 1.62 5.81 1.84
CA ALA A 69 0.25 5.58 2.28
C ALA A 69 -0.19 6.66 3.28
N ARG A 70 0.66 6.96 4.26
CA ARG A 70 0.32 7.95 5.27
C ARG A 70 0.13 9.33 4.65
N GLU A 71 0.97 9.66 3.69
CA GLU A 71 0.88 10.95 3.02
C GLU A 71 -0.42 11.07 2.23
N ARG A 72 -0.77 10.01 1.50
CA ARG A 72 -2.00 10.05 0.70
C ARG A 72 -3.24 10.09 1.59
N ILE A 73 -3.22 9.37 2.70
CA ILE A 73 -4.34 9.43 3.65
C ILE A 73 -4.47 10.85 4.21
N ALA A 74 -3.35 11.46 4.59
CA ALA A 74 -3.35 12.81 5.14
C ALA A 74 -3.88 13.83 4.13
N GLN A 75 -3.66 13.58 2.83
CA GLN A 75 -4.12 14.48 1.78
C GLN A 75 -5.51 14.12 1.27
N GLY A 76 -6.12 13.04 1.78
CA GLY A 76 -7.41 12.59 1.31
C GLY A 76 -7.37 11.97 -0.08
N GLN A 77 -6.22 11.50 -0.53
CA GLN A 77 -6.02 10.98 -1.88
C GLN A 77 -5.87 9.45 -1.85
N THR A 78 -6.88 8.77 -1.33
CA THR A 78 -6.82 7.32 -1.20
C THR A 78 -7.52 6.58 -2.33
N SER A 79 -8.11 7.30 -3.26
CA SER A 79 -8.72 6.68 -4.44
C SER A 79 -7.73 6.66 -5.58
N PRO A 80 -7.76 5.58 -6.37
CA PRO A 80 -6.88 5.51 -7.55
C PRO A 80 -7.23 6.56 -8.58
#